data_393f064e6f2a64267f9e26e168a2d3cc
#
_entry.id   393f064e6f2a64267f9e26e168a2d3cc
#
_cell.length_a   1.000
_cell.length_b   1.000
_cell.length_c   1.000
_cell.angle_alpha   90.00
_cell.angle_beta   90.00
_cell.angle_gamma   90.00
#
_symmetry.space_group_name_H-M   'P 1'
#
loop_
_entity.id
_entity.type
_entity.pdbx_description
1 polymer ?
#
loop_
_entity_poly.entity_id
_entity_poly.type
_entity_poly.pdbx_seq_one_letter_code
_entity_poly.pdbx_strand_id
1 'polypeptide(L)'
;MKKKELEILLQKVPSFEKPVPHFEQYLTPADIAADIIFTAHQFGDIENKIVIDLGCGTGIFSTGAALTGAKKIIGIDKDKEAVKTARRYAKKNNLEITYLFQDVRNLEIKCDTVIMNPPFGAQKSNQKEDRKFIEKGFEIAPIVYSIHLTKTIPFIIKLISSLDGTVNYSKDYVFPIKWMYDFHEKKNVNYDVTLLRIITGI
;
A
#
# COMPACT_ATOMS: atom_id res chain seq x y z
N MET A 1 20.37 3.32 -4.17
CA MET A 1 19.80 2.41 -5.21
C MET A 1 19.05 3.23 -6.26
N LYS A 2 19.17 2.89 -7.55
CA LYS A 2 18.39 3.57 -8.61
C LYS A 2 16.97 2.99 -8.68
N LYS A 3 15.99 3.82 -9.10
CA LYS A 3 14.59 3.38 -9.21
C LYS A 3 14.42 2.10 -10.06
N LYS A 4 15.14 1.98 -11.18
CA LYS A 4 15.07 0.80 -12.05
C LYS A 4 15.60 -0.47 -11.39
N GLU A 5 16.60 -0.35 -10.54
CA GLU A 5 17.12 -1.47 -9.74
C GLU A 5 16.08 -1.94 -8.72
N LEU A 6 15.42 -0.99 -8.05
CA LEU A 6 14.34 -1.27 -7.12
C LEU A 6 13.18 -1.99 -7.83
N GLU A 7 12.74 -1.50 -9.00
CA GLU A 7 11.70 -2.13 -9.80
C GLU A 7 12.02 -3.60 -10.13
N ILE A 8 13.25 -3.89 -10.60
CA ILE A 8 13.70 -5.26 -10.91
C ILE A 8 13.64 -6.17 -9.68
N LEU A 9 13.98 -5.64 -8.51
CA LEU A 9 13.90 -6.41 -7.26
C LEU A 9 12.45 -6.65 -6.84
N LEU A 10 11.59 -5.64 -6.97
CA LEU A 10 10.17 -5.74 -6.64
C LEU A 10 9.39 -6.68 -7.58
N GLN A 11 9.81 -6.85 -8.82
CA GLN A 11 9.24 -7.86 -9.74
C GLN A 11 9.36 -9.30 -9.22
N LYS A 12 10.27 -9.56 -8.27
CA LYS A 12 10.48 -10.88 -7.65
C LYS A 12 9.54 -11.14 -6.47
N VAL A 13 8.81 -10.12 -5.98
CA VAL A 13 7.82 -10.29 -4.91
C VAL A 13 6.68 -11.16 -5.43
N PRO A 14 6.32 -12.24 -4.71
CA PRO A 14 5.30 -13.17 -5.19
C PRO A 14 3.92 -12.51 -5.24
N SER A 15 3.12 -12.90 -6.23
CA SER A 15 1.69 -12.56 -6.26
C SER A 15 0.90 -13.41 -5.27
N PHE A 16 -0.38 -13.10 -5.11
CA PHE A 16 -1.29 -13.92 -4.34
C PHE A 16 -1.44 -15.30 -5.00
N GLU A 17 -1.25 -16.39 -4.21
CA GLU A 17 -1.40 -17.77 -4.72
C GLU A 17 -2.87 -18.11 -5.00
N LYS A 18 -3.76 -17.62 -4.14
CA LYS A 18 -5.21 -17.80 -4.24
C LYS A 18 -5.89 -16.48 -3.86
N PRO A 19 -6.01 -15.54 -4.81
CA PRO A 19 -6.61 -14.26 -4.53
C PRO A 19 -8.08 -14.41 -4.14
N VAL A 20 -8.49 -13.74 -3.08
CA VAL A 20 -9.87 -13.74 -2.57
C VAL A 20 -10.59 -12.51 -3.13
N PRO A 21 -11.62 -12.67 -3.99
CA PRO A 21 -12.31 -11.55 -4.64
C PRO A 21 -12.82 -10.52 -3.65
N HIS A 22 -13.37 -10.97 -2.52
CA HIS A 22 -13.91 -10.11 -1.48
C HIS A 22 -12.88 -9.14 -0.84
N PHE A 23 -11.59 -9.48 -0.89
CA PHE A 23 -10.53 -8.63 -0.35
C PHE A 23 -9.95 -7.66 -1.39
N GLU A 24 -10.44 -7.69 -2.64
CA GLU A 24 -9.91 -6.88 -3.74
C GLU A 24 -8.38 -6.96 -3.84
N GLN A 25 -7.84 -8.19 -3.81
CA GLN A 25 -6.41 -8.46 -3.76
C GLN A 25 -5.77 -8.31 -5.14
N TYR A 26 -5.19 -7.16 -5.37
CA TYR A 26 -4.37 -6.89 -6.56
C TYR A 26 -2.94 -6.57 -6.12
N LEU A 27 -1.97 -7.30 -6.67
CA LEU A 27 -0.58 -6.91 -6.45
C LEU A 27 -0.33 -5.58 -7.18
N THR A 28 0.16 -4.59 -6.45
CA THR A 28 0.61 -3.33 -7.07
C THR A 28 1.70 -3.64 -8.09
N PRO A 29 1.61 -3.16 -9.34
CA PRO A 29 2.68 -3.35 -10.33
C PRO A 29 4.03 -2.86 -9.81
N ALA A 30 5.09 -3.61 -10.10
CA ALA A 30 6.42 -3.35 -9.54
C ALA A 30 7.01 -1.99 -9.94
N ASP A 31 6.70 -1.52 -11.15
CA ASP A 31 7.08 -0.19 -11.64
C ASP A 31 6.40 0.93 -10.86
N ILE A 32 5.08 0.78 -10.57
CA ILE A 32 4.32 1.73 -9.75
C ILE A 32 4.82 1.68 -8.29
N ALA A 33 4.98 0.48 -7.73
CA ALA A 33 5.49 0.33 -6.36
C ALA A 33 6.89 0.92 -6.20
N ALA A 34 7.79 0.68 -7.16
CA ALA A 34 9.12 1.26 -7.16
C ALA A 34 9.10 2.79 -7.25
N ASP A 35 8.21 3.34 -8.06
CA ASP A 35 8.09 4.79 -8.20
C ASP A 35 7.55 5.44 -6.92
N ILE A 36 6.57 4.83 -6.26
CA ILE A 36 6.01 5.29 -4.98
C ILE A 36 7.06 5.25 -3.88
N ILE A 37 7.75 4.13 -3.71
CA ILE A 37 8.80 3.97 -2.70
C ILE A 37 9.97 4.93 -2.96
N PHE A 38 10.38 5.09 -4.22
CA PHE A 38 11.44 6.01 -4.60
C PHE A 38 11.04 7.46 -4.33
N THR A 39 9.79 7.84 -4.62
CA THR A 39 9.23 9.15 -4.29
C THR A 39 9.23 9.38 -2.78
N ALA A 40 8.74 8.42 -1.99
CA ALA A 40 8.73 8.52 -0.53
C ALA A 40 10.16 8.62 0.04
N HIS A 41 11.12 7.87 -0.52
CA HIS A 41 12.53 7.98 -0.14
C HIS A 41 13.10 9.37 -0.46
N GLN A 42 12.78 9.96 -1.62
CA GLN A 42 13.21 11.32 -1.99
C GLN A 42 12.64 12.42 -1.06
N PHE A 43 11.43 12.24 -0.54
CA PHE A 43 10.85 13.12 0.49
C PHE A 43 11.48 12.92 1.89
N GLY A 44 12.36 11.92 2.08
CA GLY A 44 12.95 11.60 3.38
C GLY A 44 12.01 10.84 4.32
N ASP A 45 10.97 10.20 3.77
CA ASP A 45 9.92 9.55 4.54
C ASP A 45 10.17 8.04 4.75
N ILE A 46 11.27 7.48 4.22
CA ILE A 46 11.61 6.05 4.30
C ILE A 46 12.91 5.81 5.08
N GLU A 47 14.01 6.41 4.63
CA GLU A 47 15.34 6.14 5.20
C GLU A 47 15.39 6.49 6.68
N ASN A 48 15.85 5.53 7.52
CA ASN A 48 15.92 5.65 8.98
C ASN A 48 14.55 5.86 9.68
N LYS A 49 13.43 5.60 9.00
CA LYS A 49 12.06 5.74 9.51
C LYS A 49 11.45 4.40 9.92
N ILE A 50 10.46 4.48 10.82
CA ILE A 50 9.53 3.37 11.09
C ILE A 50 8.42 3.47 10.05
N VAL A 51 8.32 2.45 9.17
CA VAL A 51 7.34 2.41 8.08
C VAL A 51 6.33 1.31 8.34
N ILE A 52 5.04 1.64 8.20
CA ILE A 52 3.94 0.67 8.26
C ILE A 52 3.30 0.55 6.88
N ASP A 53 3.17 -0.69 6.41
CA ASP A 53 2.46 -1.08 5.18
C ASP A 53 1.08 -1.62 5.59
N LEU A 54 0.03 -0.78 5.45
CA LEU A 54 -1.34 -1.13 5.81
C LEU A 54 -2.04 -1.85 4.66
N GLY A 55 -2.50 -3.08 4.89
CA GLY A 55 -3.01 -3.95 3.84
C GLY A 55 -1.88 -4.45 2.95
N CYS A 56 -0.81 -4.95 3.60
CA CYS A 56 0.46 -5.23 2.91
C CYS A 56 0.39 -6.34 1.85
N GLY A 57 -0.67 -7.16 1.83
CA GLY A 57 -0.78 -8.30 0.94
C GLY A 57 0.46 -9.20 1.00
N THR A 58 1.09 -9.43 -0.14
CA THR A 58 2.32 -10.23 -0.23
C THR A 58 3.60 -9.42 0.03
N GLY A 59 3.50 -8.13 0.41
CA GLY A 59 4.58 -7.32 0.98
C GLY A 59 5.41 -6.53 -0.01
N ILE A 60 4.84 -6.04 -1.12
CA ILE A 60 5.61 -5.30 -2.13
C ILE A 60 6.13 -3.95 -1.59
N PHE A 61 5.29 -3.16 -0.89
CA PHE A 61 5.72 -1.90 -0.29
C PHE A 61 6.64 -2.14 0.90
N SER A 62 6.34 -3.13 1.76
CA SER A 62 7.23 -3.53 2.85
C SER A 62 8.62 -3.89 2.35
N THR A 63 8.70 -4.68 1.24
CA THR A 63 9.96 -5.03 0.59
C THR A 63 10.69 -3.79 0.06
N GLY A 64 9.97 -2.90 -0.61
CA GLY A 64 10.53 -1.66 -1.13
C GLY A 64 11.11 -0.77 -0.03
N ALA A 65 10.38 -0.60 1.08
CA ALA A 65 10.85 0.16 2.24
C ALA A 65 12.12 -0.45 2.87
N ALA A 66 12.19 -1.79 2.97
CA ALA A 66 13.39 -2.48 3.46
C ALA A 66 14.61 -2.22 2.56
N LEU A 67 14.42 -2.32 1.25
CA LEU A 67 15.48 -2.12 0.27
C LEU A 67 15.96 -0.66 0.17
N THR A 68 15.17 0.30 0.66
CA THR A 68 15.48 1.74 0.64
C THR A 68 15.85 2.31 2.00
N GLY A 69 16.16 1.45 2.98
CA GLY A 69 16.80 1.83 4.22
C GLY A 69 15.87 2.24 5.36
N ALA A 70 14.62 1.77 5.35
CA ALA A 70 13.75 1.94 6.51
C ALA A 70 14.36 1.29 7.77
N LYS A 71 14.28 1.98 8.92
CA LYS A 71 14.81 1.50 10.20
C LYS A 71 14.03 0.30 10.75
N LYS A 72 12.72 0.32 10.56
CA LYS A 72 11.81 -0.76 10.98
C LYS A 72 10.62 -0.80 10.04
N ILE A 73 10.21 -1.99 9.66
CA ILE A 73 9.06 -2.19 8.77
C ILE A 73 8.08 -3.16 9.41
N ILE A 74 6.80 -2.78 9.38
CA ILE A 74 5.70 -3.61 9.85
C ILE A 74 4.65 -3.66 8.75
N GLY A 75 4.44 -4.85 8.18
CA GLY A 75 3.34 -5.11 7.25
C GLY A 75 2.15 -5.72 7.98
N ILE A 76 0.95 -5.23 7.69
CA ILE A 76 -0.28 -5.69 8.35
C ILE A 76 -1.29 -6.08 7.29
N ASP A 77 -1.86 -7.27 7.40
CA ASP A 77 -2.97 -7.71 6.55
C ASP A 77 -3.91 -8.64 7.30
N LYS A 78 -5.18 -8.62 6.92
CA LYS A 78 -6.22 -9.53 7.44
C LYS A 78 -6.28 -10.86 6.69
N ASP A 79 -5.48 -11.05 5.64
CA ASP A 79 -5.32 -12.32 4.94
C ASP A 79 -4.11 -13.10 5.48
N LYS A 80 -4.39 -14.21 6.14
CA LYS A 80 -3.37 -15.08 6.73
C LYS A 80 -2.42 -15.68 5.67
N GLU A 81 -2.92 -16.05 4.50
CA GLU A 81 -2.10 -16.66 3.45
C GLU A 81 -1.21 -15.63 2.76
N ALA A 82 -1.72 -14.42 2.55
CA ALA A 82 -0.91 -13.30 2.07
C ALA A 82 0.25 -13.01 3.03
N VAL A 83 -0.04 -12.85 4.33
CA VAL A 83 0.97 -12.65 5.38
C VAL A 83 2.00 -13.78 5.44
N LYS A 84 1.56 -15.03 5.30
CA LYS A 84 2.46 -16.20 5.26
C LYS A 84 3.40 -16.15 4.05
N THR A 85 2.88 -15.76 2.87
CA THR A 85 3.65 -15.58 1.65
C THR A 85 4.66 -14.46 1.80
N ALA A 86 4.27 -13.30 2.35
CA ALA A 86 5.14 -12.18 2.63
C ALA A 86 6.28 -12.55 3.59
N ARG A 87 5.98 -13.24 4.71
CA ARG A 87 6.99 -13.75 5.66
C ARG A 87 8.00 -14.69 5.02
N ARG A 88 7.50 -15.64 4.19
CA ARG A 88 8.36 -16.60 3.48
C ARG A 88 9.31 -15.89 2.53
N TYR A 89 8.79 -14.90 1.78
CA TYR A 89 9.60 -14.11 0.85
C TYR A 89 10.66 -13.28 1.59
N ALA A 90 10.29 -12.55 2.63
CA ALA A 90 11.21 -11.75 3.43
C ALA A 90 12.35 -12.62 4.02
N LYS A 91 12.00 -13.77 4.64
CA LYS A 91 12.98 -14.71 5.19
C LYS A 91 13.96 -15.23 4.12
N LYS A 92 13.44 -15.60 2.94
CA LYS A 92 14.26 -16.11 1.82
C LYS A 92 15.27 -15.08 1.30
N ASN A 93 14.92 -13.79 1.41
CA ASN A 93 15.74 -12.68 0.90
C ASN A 93 16.48 -11.92 2.01
N ASN A 94 16.53 -12.46 3.24
CA ASN A 94 17.19 -11.85 4.40
C ASN A 94 16.70 -10.40 4.68
N LEU A 95 15.42 -10.15 4.51
CA LEU A 95 14.79 -8.84 4.80
C LEU A 95 14.21 -8.85 6.22
N GLU A 96 14.58 -7.89 7.04
CA GLU A 96 14.09 -7.72 8.41
C GLU A 96 12.75 -6.98 8.41
N ILE A 97 11.66 -7.70 8.15
CA ILE A 97 10.30 -7.18 8.11
C ILE A 97 9.42 -7.95 9.09
N THR A 98 8.71 -7.23 9.94
CA THR A 98 7.68 -7.82 10.81
C THR A 98 6.34 -7.83 10.09
N TYR A 99 5.72 -8.99 9.92
CA TYR A 99 4.39 -9.11 9.35
C TYR A 99 3.38 -9.56 10.40
N LEU A 100 2.25 -8.85 10.52
CA LEU A 100 1.17 -9.13 11.46
C LEU A 100 -0.09 -9.58 10.69
N PHE A 101 -0.65 -10.72 11.10
CA PHE A 101 -1.97 -11.13 10.69
C PHE A 101 -2.97 -10.45 11.63
N GLN A 102 -3.52 -9.31 11.18
CA GLN A 102 -4.37 -8.46 12.00
C GLN A 102 -5.23 -7.55 11.12
N ASP A 103 -6.42 -7.21 11.60
CA ASP A 103 -7.22 -6.15 11.00
C ASP A 103 -6.55 -4.79 11.28
N VAL A 104 -6.41 -3.95 10.25
CA VAL A 104 -5.78 -2.63 10.37
C VAL A 104 -6.45 -1.74 11.41
N ARG A 105 -7.76 -1.92 11.65
CA ARG A 105 -8.53 -1.18 12.66
C ARG A 105 -8.03 -1.37 14.10
N ASN A 106 -7.44 -2.53 14.37
CA ASN A 106 -6.98 -2.92 15.71
C ASN A 106 -5.50 -2.58 15.94
N LEU A 107 -4.88 -1.83 15.02
CA LEU A 107 -3.49 -1.46 15.15
C LEU A 107 -3.35 -0.22 16.06
N GLU A 108 -2.46 -0.32 17.05
CA GLU A 108 -2.15 0.76 18.01
C GLU A 108 -0.71 1.28 17.89
N ILE A 109 0.08 0.69 16.99
CA ILE A 109 1.50 1.02 16.83
C ILE A 109 1.63 2.34 16.07
N LYS A 110 2.33 3.31 16.63
CA LYS A 110 2.70 4.57 15.96
C LYS A 110 3.95 4.37 15.08
N CYS A 111 4.04 5.17 14.01
CA CYS A 111 5.18 5.14 13.08
C CYS A 111 5.46 6.52 12.49
N ASP A 112 6.51 6.63 11.69
CA ASP A 112 6.85 7.86 10.97
C ASP A 112 6.06 7.97 9.66
N THR A 113 5.88 6.83 8.96
CA THR A 113 5.26 6.80 7.62
C THR A 113 4.35 5.58 7.47
N VAL A 114 3.16 5.82 6.96
CA VAL A 114 2.25 4.78 6.46
C VAL A 114 2.29 4.76 4.94
N ILE A 115 2.35 3.56 4.36
CA ILE A 115 2.13 3.33 2.92
C ILE A 115 0.98 2.36 2.79
N MET A 116 0.03 2.63 1.88
CA MET A 116 -1.11 1.76 1.68
C MET A 116 -1.67 1.81 0.26
N ASN A 117 -2.19 0.66 -0.19
CA ASN A 117 -3.05 0.53 -1.35
C ASN A 117 -4.36 -0.13 -0.89
N PRO A 118 -5.29 0.63 -0.30
CA PRO A 118 -6.51 0.07 0.25
C PRO A 118 -7.42 -0.50 -0.84
N PRO A 119 -8.38 -1.39 -0.50
CA PRO A 119 -9.40 -1.86 -1.43
C PRO A 119 -10.12 -0.66 -2.07
N PHE A 120 -10.31 -0.70 -3.40
CA PHE A 120 -10.90 0.42 -4.15
C PHE A 120 -12.43 0.56 -4.00
N GLY A 121 -13.08 -0.34 -3.23
CA GLY A 121 -14.52 -0.31 -3.03
C GLY A 121 -15.31 -0.75 -4.26
N ALA A 122 -14.72 -1.53 -5.15
CA ALA A 122 -15.40 -2.09 -6.33
C ALA A 122 -16.54 -3.04 -5.92
N GLN A 123 -16.42 -3.68 -4.77
CA GLN A 123 -17.49 -4.49 -4.17
C GLN A 123 -18.31 -3.68 -3.17
N LYS A 124 -19.63 -3.90 -3.15
CA LYS A 124 -20.57 -3.21 -2.23
C LYS A 124 -20.17 -3.30 -0.76
N SER A 125 -19.56 -4.42 -0.35
CA SER A 125 -19.04 -4.65 1.01
C SER A 125 -17.85 -3.75 1.37
N ASN A 126 -17.11 -3.25 0.39
CA ASN A 126 -15.86 -2.53 0.57
C ASN A 126 -15.97 -1.02 0.34
N GLN A 127 -17.19 -0.50 0.06
CA GLN A 127 -17.44 0.91 -0.28
C GLN A 127 -16.99 1.94 0.77
N LYS A 128 -16.61 1.50 1.98
CA LYS A 128 -16.12 2.36 3.06
C LYS A 128 -14.78 1.89 3.64
N GLU A 129 -14.15 0.90 3.00
CA GLU A 129 -12.89 0.36 3.53
C GLU A 129 -11.74 1.37 3.36
N ASP A 130 -11.65 2.05 2.23
CA ASP A 130 -10.69 3.13 1.98
C ASP A 130 -10.72 4.22 3.08
N ARG A 131 -11.91 4.60 3.53
CA ARG A 131 -12.09 5.53 4.64
C ARG A 131 -11.44 5.02 5.94
N LYS A 132 -11.65 3.75 6.30
CA LYS A 132 -11.10 3.15 7.53
C LYS A 132 -9.57 3.11 7.49
N PHE A 133 -9.01 2.86 6.30
CA PHE A 133 -7.56 2.88 6.09
C PHE A 133 -6.99 4.30 6.27
N ILE A 134 -7.65 5.31 5.71
CA ILE A 134 -7.25 6.71 5.87
C ILE A 134 -7.33 7.12 7.33
N GLU A 135 -8.47 6.89 8.00
CA GLU A 135 -8.67 7.21 9.43
C GLU A 135 -7.58 6.54 10.30
N LYS A 136 -7.25 5.26 10.04
CA LYS A 136 -6.18 4.58 10.76
C LYS A 136 -4.80 5.17 10.44
N GLY A 137 -4.51 5.49 9.19
CA GLY A 137 -3.26 6.16 8.80
C GLY A 137 -3.07 7.49 9.56
N PHE A 138 -4.13 8.29 9.66
CA PHE A 138 -4.15 9.54 10.42
C PHE A 138 -3.93 9.34 11.92
N GLU A 139 -4.46 8.25 12.47
CA GLU A 139 -4.28 7.94 13.89
C GLU A 139 -2.81 7.61 14.22
N ILE A 140 -2.06 6.97 13.32
CA ILE A 140 -0.78 6.33 13.66
C ILE A 140 0.47 6.97 13.06
N ALA A 141 0.34 7.88 12.07
CA ALA A 141 1.50 8.43 11.38
C ALA A 141 1.33 9.90 10.96
N PRO A 142 2.39 10.74 11.05
CA PRO A 142 2.39 12.09 10.51
C PRO A 142 2.42 12.14 8.98
N ILE A 143 2.90 11.08 8.32
CA ILE A 143 2.98 10.99 6.84
C ILE A 143 2.25 9.74 6.35
N VAL A 144 1.36 9.92 5.38
CA VAL A 144 0.60 8.82 4.77
C VAL A 144 0.70 8.88 3.25
N TYR A 145 1.13 7.79 2.63
CA TYR A 145 1.05 7.54 1.20
C TYR A 145 -0.12 6.60 0.93
N SER A 146 -1.09 7.04 0.12
CA SER A 146 -2.28 6.26 -0.18
C SER A 146 -2.66 6.32 -1.65
N ILE A 147 -3.03 5.17 -2.21
CA ILE A 147 -3.47 5.04 -3.61
C ILE A 147 -4.99 4.93 -3.64
N HIS A 148 -5.63 5.70 -4.51
CA HIS A 148 -7.10 5.70 -4.69
C HIS A 148 -7.47 5.74 -6.17
N LEU A 149 -8.68 5.31 -6.51
CA LEU A 149 -9.22 5.54 -7.85
C LEU A 149 -9.30 7.04 -8.14
N THR A 150 -8.79 7.50 -9.26
CA THR A 150 -8.74 8.93 -9.64
C THR A 150 -10.11 9.59 -9.54
N LYS A 151 -11.18 8.87 -9.94
CA LYS A 151 -12.56 9.36 -9.82
C LYS A 151 -13.04 9.61 -8.39
N THR A 152 -12.40 9.00 -7.36
CA THR A 152 -12.78 9.17 -5.95
C THR A 152 -11.99 10.28 -5.26
N ILE A 153 -10.96 10.84 -5.87
CA ILE A 153 -10.07 11.85 -5.28
C ILE A 153 -10.81 13.07 -4.72
N PRO A 154 -11.84 13.64 -5.37
CA PRO A 154 -12.57 14.77 -4.79
C PRO A 154 -13.21 14.44 -3.43
N PHE A 155 -13.70 13.20 -3.26
CA PHE A 155 -14.24 12.73 -1.98
C PHE A 155 -13.11 12.51 -0.95
N ILE A 156 -12.02 11.86 -1.37
CA ILE A 156 -10.85 11.58 -0.50
C ILE A 156 -10.22 12.87 0.03
N ILE A 157 -10.08 13.90 -0.80
CA ILE A 157 -9.56 15.22 -0.37
C ILE A 157 -10.46 15.84 0.69
N LYS A 158 -11.79 15.77 0.51
CA LYS A 158 -12.75 16.27 1.53
C LYS A 158 -12.61 15.51 2.85
N LEU A 159 -12.46 14.19 2.80
CA LEU A 159 -12.22 13.36 3.99
C LEU A 159 -10.93 13.76 4.68
N ILE A 160 -9.82 13.87 3.94
CA ILE A 160 -8.51 14.29 4.46
C ILE A 160 -8.61 15.65 5.15
N SER A 161 -9.26 16.64 4.50
CA SER A 161 -9.45 17.97 5.09
C SER A 161 -10.33 17.94 6.35
N SER A 162 -11.32 17.04 6.42
CA SER A 162 -12.16 16.88 7.62
C SER A 162 -11.44 16.25 8.81
N LEU A 163 -10.26 15.66 8.56
CA LEU A 163 -9.36 15.09 9.56
C LEU A 163 -8.14 16.00 9.83
N ASP A 164 -8.21 17.29 9.45
CA ASP A 164 -7.14 18.28 9.57
C ASP A 164 -5.85 17.92 8.82
N GLY A 165 -5.95 17.09 7.78
CA GLY A 165 -4.83 16.71 6.93
C GLY A 165 -4.67 17.58 5.69
N THR A 166 -3.48 17.53 5.10
CA THR A 166 -3.13 18.26 3.87
C THR A 166 -2.47 17.33 2.86
N VAL A 167 -2.95 17.35 1.61
CA VAL A 167 -2.28 16.71 0.48
C VAL A 167 -1.24 17.66 -0.07
N ASN A 168 0.04 17.29 -0.02
CA ASN A 168 1.12 18.14 -0.53
C ASN A 168 1.86 17.55 -1.75
N TYR A 169 1.48 16.35 -2.18
CA TYR A 169 1.94 15.73 -3.42
C TYR A 169 0.88 14.76 -3.94
N SER A 170 0.72 14.71 -5.26
CA SER A 170 -0.10 13.71 -5.93
C SER A 170 0.52 13.29 -7.26
N LYS A 171 0.25 12.05 -7.67
CA LYS A 171 0.70 11.51 -8.96
C LYS A 171 -0.27 10.46 -9.48
N ASP A 172 -0.62 10.57 -10.77
CA ASP A 172 -1.52 9.65 -11.43
C ASP A 172 -0.77 8.49 -12.06
N TYR A 173 -1.41 7.31 -12.06
CA TYR A 173 -0.93 6.09 -12.69
C TYR A 173 -2.07 5.38 -13.41
N VAL A 174 -1.71 4.59 -14.42
CA VAL A 174 -2.59 3.58 -15.01
C VAL A 174 -2.26 2.23 -14.37
N PHE A 175 -3.20 1.70 -13.60
CA PHE A 175 -3.04 0.45 -12.84
C PHE A 175 -3.65 -0.71 -13.63
N PRO A 176 -2.85 -1.56 -14.28
CA PRO A 176 -3.35 -2.72 -15.00
C PRO A 176 -3.77 -3.82 -14.02
N ILE A 177 -5.04 -4.14 -13.95
CA ILE A 177 -5.52 -5.32 -13.23
C ILE A 177 -5.67 -6.44 -14.25
N LYS A 178 -4.80 -7.46 -14.14
CA LYS A 178 -4.91 -8.69 -14.94
C LYS A 178 -6.15 -9.46 -14.50
N TRP A 179 -6.78 -10.13 -15.45
CA TRP A 179 -7.88 -11.04 -15.17
C TRP A 179 -7.48 -12.09 -14.12
N MET A 180 -8.13 -12.04 -12.97
CA MET A 180 -7.90 -12.99 -11.87
C MET A 180 -9.18 -13.75 -11.47
N TYR A 181 -10.35 -13.43 -12.08
CA TYR A 181 -11.63 -14.00 -11.71
C TYR A 181 -12.49 -14.28 -12.94
N ASP A 182 -13.20 -15.42 -12.97
CA ASP A 182 -14.03 -15.89 -14.08
C ASP A 182 -15.21 -14.95 -14.45
N PHE A 183 -15.56 -13.99 -13.60
CA PHE A 183 -16.61 -13.01 -13.86
C PHE A 183 -16.13 -11.73 -14.56
N HIS A 184 -14.83 -11.61 -14.88
CA HIS A 184 -14.34 -10.50 -15.67
C HIS A 184 -14.54 -10.76 -17.16
N GLU A 185 -15.37 -9.96 -17.82
CA GLU A 185 -15.63 -10.07 -19.27
C GLU A 185 -14.43 -9.65 -20.14
N LYS A 186 -13.45 -8.94 -19.59
CA LYS A 186 -12.25 -8.44 -20.29
C LYS A 186 -10.97 -8.95 -19.66
N LYS A 187 -10.05 -9.45 -20.49
CA LYS A 187 -8.74 -10.01 -20.06
C LYS A 187 -7.83 -9.04 -19.30
N ASN A 188 -7.94 -7.74 -19.52
CA ASN A 188 -7.21 -6.68 -18.79
C ASN A 188 -8.16 -5.50 -18.62
N VAL A 189 -8.23 -4.97 -17.40
CA VAL A 189 -8.93 -3.71 -17.11
C VAL A 189 -7.90 -2.74 -16.52
N ASN A 190 -7.79 -1.57 -17.12
CA ASN A 190 -6.96 -0.50 -16.60
C ASN A 190 -7.81 0.42 -15.71
N TYR A 191 -7.29 0.73 -14.55
CA TYR A 191 -7.87 1.71 -13.63
C TYR A 191 -6.95 2.92 -13.53
N ASP A 192 -7.53 4.10 -13.70
CA ASP A 192 -6.83 5.33 -13.37
C ASP A 192 -6.81 5.47 -11.85
N VAL A 193 -5.60 5.55 -11.28
CA VAL A 193 -5.40 5.70 -9.85
C VAL A 193 -4.50 6.88 -9.57
N THR A 194 -4.69 7.51 -8.42
CA THR A 194 -3.89 8.63 -7.94
C THR A 194 -3.25 8.28 -6.61
N LEU A 195 -1.93 8.41 -6.53
CA LEU A 195 -1.19 8.44 -5.28
C LEU A 195 -1.36 9.81 -4.63
N LEU A 196 -1.62 9.82 -3.34
CA LEU A 196 -1.58 11.01 -2.49
C LEU A 196 -0.49 10.86 -1.43
N ARG A 197 0.35 11.90 -1.23
CA ARG A 197 1.14 12.08 -0.02
C ARG A 197 0.41 13.06 0.88
N ILE A 198 0.10 12.61 2.08
CA ILE A 198 -0.74 13.32 3.04
C ILE A 198 0.10 13.63 4.26
N ILE A 199 0.05 14.87 4.73
CA ILE A 199 0.54 15.29 6.04
C ILE A 199 -0.69 15.28 6.95
N THR A 200 -0.63 14.51 8.05
CA THR A 200 -1.67 14.45 9.06
C THR A 200 -1.46 15.55 10.10
N GLY A 201 -2.46 15.84 10.92
CA GLY A 201 -2.38 16.86 11.98
C GLY A 201 -1.68 16.40 13.27
N ILE A 202 -1.00 15.22 13.28
CA ILE A 202 -0.34 14.66 14.47
C ILE A 202 1.16 14.81 14.43
#